data_232094151aff61d2c4d38446c3243bf3
#
_entry.id   232094151aff61d2c4d38446c3243bf3
#
_cell.length_a   1.000
_cell.length_b   1.000
_cell.length_c   1.000
_cell.angle_alpha   90.00
_cell.angle_beta   90.00
_cell.angle_gamma   90.00
#
_symmetry.space_group_name_H-M   'P 1'
#
loop_
_entity.id
_entity.type
_entity.pdbx_description
1 polymer ?
#
loop_
_entity_poly.entity_id
_entity_poly.type
_entity_poly.pdbx_seq_one_letter_code
_entity_poly.pdbx_strand_id
1 'polypeptide(L)'
;MKQIFLDTETTGLDPNLGHRVIEIAAIEIINRQQTNNRFHSYVNPLREIDAAAQEVHGITLDFLKDKPLFQDVASDFLEFIRGSEVIIHNAPFDVGFLDMELGKASLKRFEEYPVSIVDSLKMARDIRPGQRNNLNA
;
A
#
# COMPACT_ATOMS: atom_id res chain seq x y z
N MET A 1 -2.77 -17.38 -12.62
CA MET A 1 -1.91 -16.23 -12.30
C MET A 1 -2.24 -15.73 -10.90
N LYS A 2 -1.22 -15.43 -10.12
CA LYS A 2 -1.38 -14.87 -8.79
C LYS A 2 -1.53 -13.36 -8.88
N GLN A 3 -2.62 -12.85 -8.34
CA GLN A 3 -2.88 -11.42 -8.22
C GLN A 3 -2.92 -11.04 -6.75
N ILE A 4 -2.44 -9.83 -6.45
CA ILE A 4 -2.48 -9.31 -5.08
C ILE A 4 -3.13 -7.94 -5.10
N PHE A 5 -4.19 -7.78 -4.31
CA PHE A 5 -4.79 -6.48 -4.07
C PHE A 5 -4.09 -5.86 -2.86
N LEU A 6 -3.52 -4.69 -3.09
CA LEU A 6 -2.68 -4.00 -2.11
C LEU A 6 -3.27 -2.64 -1.76
N ASP A 7 -3.27 -2.32 -0.47
CA ASP A 7 -3.68 -1.03 0.04
C ASP A 7 -2.75 -0.61 1.18
N THR A 8 -2.56 0.70 1.33
CA THR A 8 -1.75 1.26 2.41
C THR A 8 -2.53 2.37 3.12
N GLU A 9 -2.20 2.59 4.41
CA GLU A 9 -2.60 3.77 5.15
C GLU A 9 -1.33 4.54 5.53
N THR A 10 -1.44 5.86 5.62
CA THR A 10 -0.28 6.74 5.79
C THR A 10 -0.55 7.83 6.81
N THR A 11 0.52 8.55 7.20
CA THR A 11 0.39 9.68 8.11
C THR A 11 -0.13 10.95 7.44
N GLY A 12 -0.15 11.00 6.10
CA GLY A 12 -0.59 12.17 5.35
C GLY A 12 -0.55 11.92 3.86
N LEU A 13 -0.62 12.97 3.04
CA LEU A 13 -0.85 12.85 1.60
C LEU A 13 0.41 12.85 0.74
N ASP A 14 1.53 13.35 1.25
CA ASP A 14 2.73 13.53 0.41
C ASP A 14 3.96 12.91 1.06
N PRO A 15 4.54 11.85 0.44
CA PRO A 15 5.75 11.23 0.97
C PRO A 15 6.96 12.18 0.95
N ASN A 16 6.97 13.17 0.06
CA ASN A 16 8.05 14.16 -0.01
C ASN A 16 8.04 15.15 1.15
N LEU A 17 6.95 15.22 1.89
CA LEU A 17 6.85 16.03 3.10
C LEU A 17 7.16 15.22 4.36
N GLY A 18 7.75 14.06 4.22
CA GLY A 18 8.15 13.22 5.34
C GLY A 18 7.05 12.31 5.87
N HIS A 19 5.91 12.23 5.19
CA HIS A 19 4.85 11.31 5.59
C HIS A 19 5.25 9.86 5.35
N ARG A 20 4.73 8.97 6.18
CA ARG A 20 5.16 7.57 6.25
C ARG A 20 3.96 6.63 6.16
N VAL A 21 4.24 5.39 5.74
CA VAL A 21 3.27 4.30 5.76
C VAL A 21 3.03 3.86 7.21
N ILE A 22 1.78 3.58 7.57
CA ILE A 22 1.41 3.08 8.89
C ILE A 22 0.66 1.76 8.85
N GLU A 23 0.17 1.34 7.69
CA GLU A 23 -0.48 0.05 7.53
C GLU A 23 -0.29 -0.44 6.10
N ILE A 24 -0.03 -1.74 5.96
CA ILE A 24 0.04 -2.43 4.68
C ILE A 24 -0.91 -3.61 4.73
N ALA A 25 -1.84 -3.68 3.78
CA ALA A 25 -2.78 -4.79 3.67
C ALA A 25 -2.73 -5.34 2.24
N ALA A 26 -2.55 -6.64 2.11
CA ALA A 26 -2.48 -7.29 0.81
C ALA A 26 -3.18 -8.64 0.87
N ILE A 27 -4.04 -8.92 -0.11
CA ILE A 27 -4.76 -10.18 -0.22
C ILE A 27 -4.42 -10.86 -1.53
N GLU A 28 -4.31 -12.20 -1.49
CA GLU A 28 -3.96 -13.00 -2.65
C GLU A 28 -5.21 -13.54 -3.33
N ILE A 29 -5.23 -13.45 -4.66
CA ILE A 29 -6.29 -13.99 -5.52
C ILE A 29 -5.64 -14.88 -6.55
N ILE A 30 -6.12 -16.13 -6.66
CA ILE A 30 -5.68 -17.08 -7.68
C ILE A 30 -6.91 -17.57 -8.42
N ASN A 31 -6.89 -17.47 -9.75
CA ASN A 31 -8.00 -17.90 -10.61
C ASN A 31 -9.32 -17.25 -10.18
N ARG A 32 -9.29 -15.95 -9.89
CA ARG A 32 -10.44 -15.13 -9.52
C ARG A 32 -11.06 -15.48 -8.17
N GLN A 33 -10.35 -16.24 -7.33
CA GLN A 33 -10.82 -16.60 -6.00
C GLN A 33 -9.82 -16.14 -4.96
N GLN A 34 -10.30 -15.51 -3.90
CA GLN A 34 -9.47 -15.11 -2.78
C GLN A 34 -8.97 -16.36 -2.08
N THR A 35 -7.68 -16.44 -1.86
CA THR A 35 -7.06 -17.51 -1.08
C THR A 35 -7.02 -17.13 0.40
N ASN A 36 -6.49 -18.01 1.25
CA ASN A 36 -6.30 -17.69 2.66
C ASN A 36 -4.98 -16.95 2.92
N ASN A 37 -4.16 -16.75 1.89
CA ASN A 37 -2.90 -16.05 2.04
C ASN A 37 -3.12 -14.55 2.01
N ARG A 38 -2.61 -13.88 3.04
CA ARG A 38 -2.66 -12.42 3.14
C ARG A 38 -1.43 -11.92 3.86
N PHE A 39 -1.08 -10.69 3.60
CA PHE A 39 -0.08 -9.95 4.36
C PHE A 39 -0.77 -8.75 5.00
N HIS A 40 -0.57 -8.57 6.28
CA HIS A 40 -1.09 -7.41 6.98
C HIS A 40 -0.12 -7.01 8.08
N SER A 41 0.26 -5.73 8.08
CA SER A 41 1.13 -5.21 9.14
C SER A 41 0.82 -3.75 9.41
N TYR A 42 0.73 -3.40 10.69
CA TYR A 42 0.85 -2.01 11.10
C TYR A 42 2.33 -1.66 11.21
N VAL A 43 2.64 -0.39 11.02
CA VAL A 43 4.01 0.12 11.00
C VAL A 43 4.09 1.37 11.86
N ASN A 44 5.10 1.42 12.73
CA ASN A 44 5.37 2.62 13.52
C ASN A 44 6.06 3.66 12.62
N PRO A 45 5.43 4.81 12.35
CA PRO A 45 6.00 5.79 11.44
C PRO A 45 7.08 6.67 12.05
N LEU A 46 7.29 6.60 13.37
CA LEU A 46 8.23 7.46 14.10
C LEU A 46 7.97 8.95 13.88
N ARG A 47 6.71 9.33 13.69
CA ARG A 47 6.28 10.71 13.51
C ARG A 47 4.79 10.84 13.78
N GLU A 48 4.32 12.09 13.88
CA GLU A 48 2.91 12.39 14.07
C GLU A 48 2.08 12.04 12.84
N ILE A 49 0.80 11.75 13.07
CA ILE A 49 -0.18 11.48 12.03
C ILE A 49 -0.99 12.76 11.82
N ASP A 50 -1.14 13.20 10.56
CA ASP A 50 -1.99 14.34 10.25
C ASP A 50 -3.42 14.08 10.70
N ALA A 51 -4.06 15.09 11.30
CA ALA A 51 -5.43 14.95 11.80
C ALA A 51 -6.40 14.49 10.71
N ALA A 52 -6.27 15.02 9.51
CA ALA A 52 -7.14 14.64 8.39
C ALA A 52 -6.98 13.18 8.01
N ALA A 53 -5.75 12.66 8.04
CA ALA A 53 -5.51 11.24 7.77
C ALA A 53 -6.10 10.37 8.88
N GLN A 54 -5.91 10.74 10.12
CA GLN A 54 -6.44 10.01 11.26
C GLN A 54 -7.98 9.96 11.25
N GLU A 55 -8.64 11.03 10.81
CA GLU A 55 -10.10 11.01 10.65
C GLU A 55 -10.56 9.95 9.66
N VAL A 56 -9.78 9.71 8.60
CA VAL A 56 -10.14 8.74 7.57
C VAL A 56 -9.93 7.31 8.06
N HIS A 57 -8.76 6.98 8.61
CA HIS A 57 -8.43 5.59 8.95
C HIS A 57 -8.59 5.24 10.43
N GLY A 58 -8.70 6.24 11.31
CA GLY A 58 -8.93 6.01 12.73
C GLY A 58 -7.76 5.43 13.52
N ILE A 59 -6.58 5.34 12.91
CA ILE A 59 -5.39 4.77 13.55
C ILE A 59 -4.66 5.87 14.30
N THR A 60 -4.31 5.60 15.58
CA THR A 60 -3.65 6.58 16.43
C THR A 60 -2.17 6.28 16.56
N LEU A 61 -1.39 7.32 16.85
CA LEU A 61 0.05 7.16 17.09
C LEU A 61 0.30 6.27 18.33
N ASP A 62 -0.52 6.42 19.35
CA ASP A 62 -0.40 5.59 20.56
C ASP A 62 -0.56 4.10 20.25
N PHE A 63 -1.50 3.76 19.36
CA PHE A 63 -1.67 2.38 18.91
C PHE A 63 -0.43 1.86 18.19
N LEU A 64 0.26 2.71 17.44
CA LEU A 64 1.39 2.32 16.59
C LEU A 64 2.74 2.29 17.31
N LYS A 65 2.82 2.80 18.54
CA LYS A 65 4.11 2.99 19.21
C LYS A 65 4.87 1.71 19.50
N ASP A 66 4.18 0.58 19.60
CA ASP A 66 4.78 -0.74 19.83
C ASP A 66 4.84 -1.60 18.56
N LYS A 67 4.51 -1.03 17.41
CA LYS A 67 4.53 -1.74 16.15
C LYS A 67 5.93 -1.71 15.51
N PRO A 68 6.23 -2.67 14.62
CA PRO A 68 7.55 -2.69 13.97
C PRO A 68 7.74 -1.49 13.04
N LEU A 69 8.99 -1.21 12.74
CA LEU A 69 9.34 -0.22 11.73
C LEU A 69 9.19 -0.83 10.34
N PHE A 70 9.05 0.01 9.31
CA PHE A 70 8.94 -0.49 7.93
C PHE A 70 10.10 -1.42 7.57
N GLN A 71 11.32 -1.07 7.93
CA GLN A 71 12.50 -1.90 7.63
C GLN A 71 12.41 -3.31 8.23
N ASP A 72 11.65 -3.48 9.31
CA ASP A 72 11.50 -4.77 9.98
C ASP A 72 10.51 -5.69 9.27
N VAL A 73 9.57 -5.13 8.49
CA VAL A 73 8.53 -5.90 7.79
C VAL A 73 8.76 -5.94 6.28
N ALA A 74 9.71 -5.16 5.77
CA ALA A 74 9.91 -5.00 4.33
C ALA A 74 10.21 -6.33 3.64
N SER A 75 11.06 -7.16 4.21
CA SER A 75 11.46 -8.42 3.60
C SER A 75 10.26 -9.35 3.40
N ASP A 76 9.45 -9.53 4.42
CA ASP A 76 8.26 -10.39 4.34
C ASP A 76 7.24 -9.83 3.36
N PHE A 77 7.05 -8.53 3.36
CA PHE A 77 6.15 -7.86 2.43
C PHE A 77 6.59 -8.09 0.98
N LEU A 78 7.87 -7.84 0.69
CA LEU A 78 8.39 -7.97 -0.67
C LEU A 78 8.35 -9.42 -1.16
N GLU A 79 8.61 -10.38 -0.27
CA GLU A 79 8.51 -11.79 -0.62
C GLU A 79 7.07 -12.16 -0.95
N PHE A 80 6.09 -11.61 -0.23
CA PHE A 80 4.68 -11.87 -0.48
C PHE A 80 4.24 -11.43 -1.88
N ILE A 81 4.72 -10.26 -2.35
CA ILE A 81 4.30 -9.71 -3.64
C ILE A 81 5.16 -10.17 -4.81
N ARG A 82 6.31 -10.79 -4.54
CA ARG A 82 7.26 -11.16 -5.59
C ARG A 82 6.62 -12.06 -6.64
N GLY A 83 6.81 -11.71 -7.91
CA GLY A 83 6.33 -12.51 -9.03
C GLY A 83 4.82 -12.48 -9.25
N SER A 84 4.08 -11.60 -8.58
CA SER A 84 2.64 -11.47 -8.74
C SER A 84 2.28 -10.25 -9.57
N GLU A 85 1.03 -10.20 -10.04
CA GLU A 85 0.43 -8.97 -10.54
C GLU A 85 -0.19 -8.25 -9.36
N VAL A 86 0.26 -7.01 -9.08
CA VAL A 86 -0.25 -6.22 -7.95
C VAL A 86 -1.25 -5.20 -8.46
N ILE A 87 -2.43 -5.18 -7.84
CA ILE A 87 -3.52 -4.29 -8.19
C ILE A 87 -3.71 -3.30 -7.05
N ILE A 88 -3.63 -2.00 -7.37
CA ILE A 88 -3.73 -0.92 -6.40
C ILE A 88 -4.71 0.13 -6.93
N HIS A 89 -5.64 0.57 -6.09
CA HIS A 89 -6.54 1.67 -6.45
C HIS A 89 -5.82 3.00 -6.23
N ASN A 90 -5.57 3.75 -7.30
CA ASN A 90 -4.73 4.95 -7.32
C ASN A 90 -3.26 4.60 -7.04
N ALA A 91 -2.70 3.72 -7.86
CA ALA A 91 -1.37 3.17 -7.66
C ALA A 91 -0.25 4.21 -7.46
N PRO A 92 -0.22 5.36 -8.18
CA PRO A 92 0.85 6.33 -7.95
C PRO A 92 0.96 6.81 -6.51
N PHE A 93 -0.15 6.89 -5.77
CA PHE A 93 -0.14 7.28 -4.37
C PHE A 93 0.61 6.24 -3.52
N ASP A 94 0.17 4.99 -3.57
CA ASP A 94 0.76 3.92 -2.74
C ASP A 94 2.19 3.61 -3.15
N VAL A 95 2.46 3.56 -4.46
CA VAL A 95 3.81 3.29 -4.96
C VAL A 95 4.78 4.40 -4.56
N GLY A 96 4.34 5.66 -4.57
CA GLY A 96 5.15 6.77 -4.11
C GLY A 96 5.59 6.63 -2.66
N PHE A 97 4.66 6.24 -1.78
CA PHE A 97 4.96 5.99 -0.37
C PHE A 97 5.86 4.77 -0.20
N LEU A 98 5.58 3.68 -0.92
CA LEU A 98 6.39 2.47 -0.81
C LEU A 98 7.81 2.70 -1.33
N ASP A 99 7.97 3.44 -2.43
CA ASP A 99 9.31 3.78 -2.93
C ASP A 99 10.10 4.62 -1.92
N MET A 100 9.44 5.55 -1.24
CA MET A 100 10.10 6.35 -0.21
C MET A 100 10.57 5.47 0.95
N GLU A 101 9.71 4.56 1.41
CA GLU A 101 10.06 3.65 2.49
C GLU A 101 11.19 2.70 2.09
N LEU A 102 11.10 2.12 0.88
CA LEU A 102 12.13 1.22 0.37
C LEU A 102 13.47 1.93 0.22
N GLY A 103 13.45 3.17 -0.27
CA GLY A 103 14.67 3.97 -0.39
C GLY A 103 15.33 4.22 0.97
N LYS A 104 14.54 4.51 2.00
CA LYS A 104 15.07 4.68 3.36
C LYS A 104 15.67 3.40 3.92
N ALA A 105 15.17 2.25 3.49
CA ALA A 105 15.68 0.95 3.89
C ALA A 105 16.80 0.44 2.98
N SER A 106 17.27 1.26 2.04
CA SER A 106 18.31 0.93 1.07
C SER A 106 17.95 -0.25 0.17
N LEU A 107 16.66 -0.35 -0.16
CA LEU A 107 16.14 -1.41 -1.03
C LEU A 107 15.77 -0.84 -2.40
N LYS A 108 15.58 -1.73 -3.38
CA LYS A 108 15.18 -1.36 -4.73
C LYS A 108 13.76 -0.80 -4.74
N ARG A 109 13.40 -0.10 -5.82
CA ARG A 109 12.07 0.47 -6.00
C ARG A 109 11.03 -0.63 -6.07
N PHE A 110 9.80 -0.29 -5.67
CA PHE A 110 8.69 -1.23 -5.58
C PHE A 110 8.46 -1.99 -6.90
N GLU A 111 8.57 -1.32 -8.03
CA GLU A 111 8.31 -1.93 -9.35
C GLU A 111 9.22 -3.11 -9.69
N GLU A 112 10.32 -3.29 -8.94
CA GLU A 112 11.28 -4.38 -9.20
C GLU A 112 10.81 -5.73 -8.66
N TYR A 113 9.73 -5.79 -7.88
CA TYR A 113 9.32 -7.02 -7.19
C TYR A 113 8.13 -7.73 -7.82
N PRO A 114 7.02 -7.06 -8.20
CA PRO A 114 5.92 -7.74 -8.89
C PRO A 114 6.24 -7.92 -10.38
N VAL A 115 5.47 -8.74 -11.07
CA VAL A 115 5.56 -8.85 -12.54
C VAL A 115 4.96 -7.63 -13.20
N SER A 116 3.88 -7.11 -12.61
CA SER A 116 3.22 -5.91 -13.13
C SER A 116 2.43 -5.22 -12.02
N ILE A 117 2.17 -3.94 -12.23
CA ILE A 117 1.34 -3.12 -11.34
C ILE A 117 0.17 -2.59 -12.15
N VAL A 118 -1.05 -2.82 -11.66
CA VAL A 118 -2.28 -2.35 -12.30
C VAL A 118 -2.91 -1.29 -11.40
N ASP A 119 -3.21 -0.13 -11.98
CA ASP A 119 -3.94 0.92 -11.29
C ASP A 119 -5.43 0.77 -11.59
N SER A 120 -6.19 0.27 -10.61
CA SER A 120 -7.61 0.02 -10.81
C SER A 120 -8.43 1.30 -10.96
N LEU A 121 -7.95 2.42 -10.41
CA LEU A 121 -8.59 3.73 -10.62
C LEU A 121 -8.45 4.18 -12.07
N LYS A 122 -7.26 4.02 -12.65
CA LYS A 122 -7.04 4.34 -14.06
C LYS A 122 -7.89 3.47 -14.97
N MET A 123 -7.98 2.17 -14.67
CA MET A 123 -8.85 1.26 -15.41
C MET A 123 -10.30 1.73 -15.39
N ALA A 124 -10.80 2.14 -14.22
CA ALA A 124 -12.17 2.62 -14.08
C ALA A 124 -12.40 3.89 -14.91
N ARG A 125 -11.43 4.81 -14.91
CA ARG A 125 -11.51 6.05 -15.72
C ARG A 125 -11.51 5.76 -17.21
N ASP A 126 -10.70 4.80 -17.64
CA ASP A 126 -10.60 4.42 -19.05
C ASP A 126 -11.88 3.73 -19.53
N ILE A 127 -12.53 2.95 -18.66
CA ILE A 127 -13.76 2.22 -18.99
C ILE A 127 -14.99 3.14 -18.92
N ARG A 128 -15.03 4.08 -17.96
CA ARG A 128 -16.18 4.94 -17.68
C ARG A 128 -15.78 6.40 -17.57
N PRO A 129 -15.32 7.02 -18.66
CA PRO A 129 -14.94 8.43 -18.63
C PRO A 129 -16.10 9.32 -18.19
N GLY A 130 -15.83 10.26 -17.29
CA GLY A 130 -16.84 11.20 -16.83
C GLY A 130 -17.75 10.71 -15.74
N GLN A 131 -17.60 9.46 -15.31
CA GLN A 131 -18.34 8.91 -14.17
C GLN A 131 -17.49 8.93 -12.90
N ARG A 132 -18.15 8.69 -11.76
CA ARG A 132 -17.47 8.61 -10.47
C ARG A 132 -16.52 7.42 -10.46
N ASN A 133 -15.25 7.68 -10.16
CA ASN A 133 -14.20 6.69 -10.30
C ASN A 133 -13.69 6.20 -8.95
N ASN A 134 -14.52 5.41 -8.25
CA ASN A 134 -14.08 4.68 -7.07
C ASN A 134 -14.74 3.31 -7.04
N LEU A 135 -14.21 2.40 -6.24
CA LEU A 135 -14.66 1.02 -6.23
C LEU A 135 -16.08 0.85 -5.68
N ASN A 136 -16.63 1.86 -5.03
CA ASN A 136 -17.96 1.84 -4.43
C ASN A 136 -18.99 2.57 -5.28
N ALA A 137 -18.63 3.06 -6.45
CA ALA A 137 -19.50 3.84 -7.30
C ALA A 137 -20.26 3.00 -8.31
#